data_ed19f425f653784c0391bed989df66c1
#
_entry.id   ed19f425f653784c0391bed989df66c1
#
_cell.length_a   1.000
_cell.length_b   1.000
_cell.length_c   1.000
_cell.angle_alpha   90.00
_cell.angle_beta   90.00
_cell.angle_gamma   90.00
#
_symmetry.space_group_name_H-M   'P 1'
#
loop_
_entity.id
_entity.type
_entity.pdbx_description
1 polymer ?
#
loop_
_entity_poly.entity_id
_entity_poly.type
_entity_poly.pdbx_seq_one_letter_code
_entity_poly.pdbx_strand_id
1 'polypeptide(L)'
;MFFFLWFILRISLHEQHTHTHTLCRLKVMHFMRAMEYEKEPGREISTTSMDTEIGQQPFKSETVFSYFLPEYQPDGPVSQAGLVSPEALVGTAPYMINYLNGMTSLINQGLTPCGSGWGDNSVNFDGCTNDVSRWPRTNQLGFLTFTPTSPNDANNVIDELATLLTPGRLQSSSRDMLVREYEAELVSGDASSALKKVQKIFMSLPEFHSVTLPREDTTSPRVDPPEIESQNRTYKAIVVIFEAGGADSYSLLVPYDQCQNVGDVDMHQHYKDVRTLAALEKSRLLPISVEAGTQVCDRFGINDNLPFVRDLYDLDEALFFTNIGGLVEPLTRDQYYDPSSNVDIPPQPFAHNIAQRTMHNLEAQNANAKGVLGRTIDAMMSQSAPYKCDIYSIAGNEKMVEGQTAPVIVDQNRGIITYTEFDEMEENFQNMTRSNLDSVFASTYQSLLDRSLKRSNELGALLSGITLDTDDSSTYVVFEREAREFQSYLSLTLSLPHIYLFLSKVYHSFI
;
A
#
# COMPACT_ATOMS: atom_id res chain seq x y z
N MET A 1 -12.39 17.42 -30.13
CA MET A 1 -11.01 17.23 -30.65
C MET A 1 -9.99 18.24 -30.06
N PHE A 2 -10.32 19.52 -29.88
CA PHE A 2 -9.41 20.51 -29.29
C PHE A 2 -9.19 20.34 -27.75
N PHE A 3 -10.15 19.81 -27.01
CA PHE A 3 -10.01 19.58 -25.57
C PHE A 3 -9.07 18.41 -25.25
N PHE A 4 -9.03 17.40 -26.11
CA PHE A 4 -8.14 16.23 -25.96
C PHE A 4 -6.69 16.56 -26.26
N LEU A 5 -6.44 17.44 -27.24
CA LEU A 5 -5.09 17.90 -27.58
C LEU A 5 -4.50 18.83 -26.49
N TRP A 6 -5.35 19.65 -25.83
CA TRP A 6 -4.92 20.53 -24.76
C TRP A 6 -4.60 19.74 -23.47
N PHE A 7 -5.33 18.65 -23.21
CA PHE A 7 -5.05 17.75 -22.08
C PHE A 7 -3.74 16.98 -22.31
N ILE A 8 -3.48 16.49 -23.53
CA ILE A 8 -2.22 15.83 -23.89
C ILE A 8 -1.05 16.81 -23.85
N LEU A 9 -1.22 18.06 -24.31
CA LEU A 9 -0.16 19.08 -24.24
C LEU A 9 0.13 19.51 -22.79
N ARG A 10 -0.86 19.53 -21.91
CA ARG A 10 -0.66 19.88 -20.51
C ARG A 10 -0.01 18.74 -19.71
N ILE A 11 -0.31 17.49 -20.03
CA ILE A 11 0.42 16.32 -19.52
C ILE A 11 1.88 16.40 -19.98
N SER A 12 2.13 16.70 -21.29
CA SER A 12 3.48 16.80 -21.84
C SER A 12 4.30 17.97 -21.27
N LEU A 13 3.65 19.09 -20.89
CA LEU A 13 4.35 20.24 -20.28
C LEU A 13 4.54 20.09 -18.75
N HIS A 14 3.70 19.29 -18.09
CA HIS A 14 3.90 18.95 -16.67
C HIS A 14 4.92 17.81 -16.51
N GLU A 15 5.04 16.95 -17.52
CA GLU A 15 6.04 15.88 -17.56
C GLU A 15 7.50 16.37 -17.56
N GLN A 16 7.78 17.62 -17.87
CA GLN A 16 9.16 18.15 -17.88
C GLN A 16 9.75 18.40 -16.48
N HIS A 17 8.95 18.29 -15.41
CA HIS A 17 9.44 18.53 -14.04
C HIS A 17 9.25 17.38 -13.04
N THR A 18 8.70 16.23 -13.46
CA THR A 18 8.35 15.13 -12.54
C THR A 18 8.87 13.75 -12.93
N HIS A 19 9.84 13.64 -13.84
CA HIS A 19 10.36 12.34 -14.29
C HIS A 19 11.41 11.76 -13.34
N THR A 20 10.99 11.23 -12.22
CA THR A 20 11.97 10.83 -11.23
C THR A 20 11.87 9.39 -10.75
N HIS A 21 10.71 8.79 -10.80
CA HIS A 21 10.52 7.37 -10.57
C HIS A 21 9.69 6.78 -11.71
N THR A 22 10.34 6.24 -12.70
CA THR A 22 9.61 5.45 -13.70
C THR A 22 9.28 4.11 -13.12
N LEU A 23 7.98 3.84 -12.99
CA LEU A 23 7.50 2.68 -12.28
C LEU A 23 7.47 1.41 -13.06
N CYS A 24 7.30 0.40 -12.26
CA CYS A 24 7.39 -1.02 -12.49
C CYS A 24 7.01 -1.47 -13.91
N ARG A 25 5.83 -1.12 -14.47
CA ARG A 25 5.44 -1.59 -15.81
C ARG A 25 6.34 -1.07 -16.94
N LEU A 26 6.67 0.22 -16.95
CA LEU A 26 7.54 0.78 -17.98
C LEU A 26 8.96 0.25 -17.85
N LYS A 27 9.41 -0.01 -16.62
CA LYS A 27 10.72 -0.64 -16.38
C LYS A 27 10.76 -2.08 -16.83
N VAL A 28 9.70 -2.86 -16.59
CA VAL A 28 9.56 -4.21 -17.14
C VAL A 28 9.65 -4.18 -18.66
N MET A 29 8.88 -3.31 -19.34
CA MET A 29 8.90 -3.20 -20.80
C MET A 29 10.25 -2.71 -21.33
N HIS A 30 10.88 -1.76 -20.62
CA HIS A 30 12.22 -1.30 -20.98
C HIS A 30 13.26 -2.44 -20.89
N PHE A 31 13.25 -3.17 -19.77
CA PHE A 31 14.15 -4.31 -19.56
C PHE A 31 13.93 -5.40 -20.62
N MET A 32 12.69 -5.79 -20.87
CA MET A 32 12.36 -6.78 -21.90
C MET A 32 12.87 -6.37 -23.27
N ARG A 33 12.72 -5.10 -23.67
CA ARG A 33 13.23 -4.59 -24.93
C ARG A 33 14.76 -4.56 -24.98
N ALA A 34 15.39 -4.10 -23.90
CA ALA A 34 16.84 -4.03 -23.80
C ALA A 34 17.50 -5.40 -23.80
N MET A 35 16.80 -6.40 -23.26
CA MET A 35 17.25 -7.80 -23.20
C MET A 35 16.70 -8.65 -24.34
N GLU A 36 16.26 -8.02 -25.43
CA GLU A 36 15.83 -8.66 -26.68
C GLU A 36 14.78 -9.78 -26.43
N TYR A 37 13.74 -9.43 -25.70
CA TYR A 37 12.67 -10.38 -25.40
C TYR A 37 11.99 -10.88 -26.68
N GLU A 38 12.01 -12.19 -26.88
CA GLU A 38 11.34 -12.86 -27.98
C GLU A 38 10.22 -13.75 -27.48
N LYS A 39 9.10 -13.78 -28.19
CA LYS A 39 7.97 -14.65 -27.91
C LYS A 39 7.74 -15.66 -29.05
N GLU A 40 7.16 -16.80 -28.71
CA GLU A 40 6.71 -17.77 -29.70
C GLU A 40 5.67 -17.13 -30.65
N PRO A 41 5.84 -17.25 -31.96
CA PRO A 41 4.88 -16.68 -32.93
C PRO A 41 3.45 -17.18 -32.72
N GLY A 42 2.47 -16.26 -32.77
CA GLY A 42 1.06 -16.60 -32.61
C GLY A 42 0.59 -16.84 -31.18
N ARG A 43 1.47 -16.66 -30.20
CA ARG A 43 1.12 -16.73 -28.77
C ARG A 43 1.05 -15.33 -28.15
N GLU A 44 0.06 -15.14 -27.31
CA GLU A 44 -0.05 -13.92 -26.50
C GLU A 44 0.24 -14.24 -25.03
N ILE A 45 0.87 -13.31 -24.34
CA ILE A 45 1.15 -13.42 -22.91
C ILE A 45 0.24 -12.44 -22.20
N SER A 46 -0.54 -12.95 -21.27
CA SER A 46 -1.36 -12.11 -20.40
C SER A 46 -0.50 -11.34 -19.41
N THR A 47 -0.82 -10.07 -19.20
CA THR A 47 -0.22 -9.21 -18.18
C THR A 47 -1.26 -8.75 -17.16
N THR A 48 -2.33 -9.52 -17.00
CA THR A 48 -3.48 -9.16 -16.16
C THR A 48 -3.15 -9.12 -14.67
N SER A 49 -2.13 -9.88 -14.20
CA SER A 49 -1.70 -9.83 -12.80
C SER A 49 -0.88 -8.61 -12.41
N MET A 50 -0.51 -7.77 -13.36
CA MET A 50 0.26 -6.57 -13.04
C MET A 50 -0.49 -5.58 -12.13
N ASP A 51 -1.80 -5.72 -11.93
CA ASP A 51 -2.55 -4.99 -10.92
C ASP A 51 -2.21 -5.46 -9.50
N THR A 52 -2.20 -6.76 -9.28
CA THR A 52 -1.92 -7.35 -7.98
C THR A 52 -0.42 -7.48 -7.68
N GLU A 53 0.40 -7.68 -8.72
CA GLU A 53 1.84 -7.86 -8.53
C GLU A 53 2.61 -6.55 -8.38
N ILE A 54 2.31 -5.56 -9.22
CA ILE A 54 3.03 -4.28 -9.24
C ILE A 54 2.12 -3.04 -9.23
N GLY A 55 0.83 -3.22 -8.94
CA GLY A 55 -0.15 -2.13 -8.88
C GLY A 55 -0.44 -1.45 -10.22
N GLN A 56 -0.15 -2.08 -11.36
CA GLN A 56 -0.22 -1.41 -12.67
C GLN A 56 -0.66 -2.33 -13.81
N GLN A 57 -1.94 -2.66 -13.86
CA GLN A 57 -2.49 -3.36 -15.03
C GLN A 57 -2.63 -2.40 -16.24
N PRO A 58 -2.16 -2.77 -17.45
CA PRO A 58 -2.36 -1.97 -18.65
C PRO A 58 -3.85 -1.67 -18.91
N PHE A 59 -4.16 -0.42 -19.19
CA PHE A 59 -5.51 0.08 -19.50
C PHE A 59 -6.55 -0.05 -18.37
N LYS A 60 -6.14 -0.44 -17.16
CA LYS A 60 -7.01 -0.52 -16.00
C LYS A 60 -6.39 0.27 -14.86
N SER A 61 -6.63 1.56 -14.86
CA SER A 61 -6.23 2.44 -13.76
C SER A 61 -7.32 2.51 -12.70
N GLU A 62 -6.94 2.62 -11.44
CA GLU A 62 -7.85 2.68 -10.30
C GLU A 62 -8.63 3.99 -10.25
N THR A 63 -8.04 5.07 -10.75
CA THR A 63 -8.64 6.40 -10.72
C THR A 63 -8.52 7.12 -12.06
N VAL A 64 -9.23 8.24 -12.21
CA VAL A 64 -9.08 9.16 -13.36
C VAL A 64 -7.69 9.80 -13.44
N PHE A 65 -6.90 9.71 -12.37
CA PHE A 65 -5.50 10.17 -12.31
C PHE A 65 -4.50 9.05 -12.63
N SER A 66 -4.93 7.98 -13.28
CA SER A 66 -4.13 6.79 -13.56
C SER A 66 -3.86 5.96 -12.29
N TYR A 67 -2.62 5.52 -12.07
CA TYR A 67 -2.22 4.69 -10.93
C TYR A 67 -1.70 5.53 -9.76
N PHE A 68 -1.71 6.84 -9.86
CA PHE A 68 -1.00 7.74 -8.97
C PHE A 68 -1.87 8.92 -8.53
N LEU A 69 -1.62 9.43 -7.33
CA LEU A 69 -2.14 10.72 -6.89
C LEU A 69 -1.12 11.81 -7.23
N PRO A 70 -1.49 12.86 -7.99
CA PRO A 70 -0.56 13.90 -8.44
C PRO A 70 0.18 14.63 -7.31
N GLU A 71 -0.43 14.68 -6.13
CA GLU A 71 0.10 15.34 -4.95
C GLU A 71 0.89 14.43 -4.01
N TYR A 72 1.10 13.16 -4.37
CA TYR A 72 1.72 12.20 -3.46
C TYR A 72 3.17 12.55 -3.15
N GLN A 73 3.49 12.53 -1.87
CA GLN A 73 4.84 12.76 -1.32
C GLN A 73 5.28 11.51 -0.55
N PRO A 74 6.18 10.69 -1.09
CA PRO A 74 6.73 9.55 -0.36
C PRO A 74 7.54 10.01 0.83
N ASP A 75 7.56 9.21 1.90
CA ASP A 75 8.37 9.51 3.06
C ASP A 75 9.86 9.47 2.74
N GLY A 76 10.61 10.42 3.29
CA GLY A 76 12.05 10.53 3.12
C GLY A 76 12.49 11.79 2.38
N PRO A 77 13.59 11.73 1.61
CA PRO A 77 14.21 12.91 1.01
C PRO A 77 13.29 13.74 0.11
N VAL A 78 12.37 13.10 -0.63
CA VAL A 78 11.42 13.81 -1.52
C VAL A 78 10.48 14.68 -0.71
N SER A 79 9.84 14.15 0.34
CA SER A 79 8.92 14.93 1.16
C SER A 79 9.64 15.99 1.98
N GLN A 80 10.86 15.71 2.47
CA GLN A 80 11.70 16.67 3.18
C GLN A 80 12.11 17.87 2.28
N ALA A 81 12.27 17.63 0.99
CA ALA A 81 12.52 18.67 0.00
C ALA A 81 11.24 19.41 -0.46
N GLY A 82 10.06 19.07 0.06
CA GLY A 82 8.77 19.63 -0.35
C GLY A 82 8.38 19.26 -1.79
N LEU A 83 8.96 18.19 -2.33
CA LEU A 83 8.69 17.71 -3.68
C LEU A 83 7.62 16.63 -3.68
N VAL A 84 7.02 16.39 -4.86
CA VAL A 84 6.07 15.30 -5.08
C VAL A 84 6.70 14.23 -5.96
N SER A 85 6.31 12.98 -5.74
CA SER A 85 6.63 11.84 -6.60
C SER A 85 5.41 10.93 -6.69
N PRO A 86 4.46 11.25 -7.57
CA PRO A 86 3.21 10.50 -7.72
C PRO A 86 3.46 9.01 -7.93
N GLU A 87 4.49 8.68 -8.70
CA GLU A 87 4.85 7.31 -9.03
C GLU A 87 5.26 6.48 -7.81
N ALA A 88 5.82 7.10 -6.79
CA ALA A 88 6.23 6.41 -5.57
C ALA A 88 5.03 5.85 -4.76
N LEU A 89 3.80 6.24 -5.10
CA LEU A 89 2.58 5.70 -4.47
C LEU A 89 2.49 4.17 -4.58
N VAL A 90 2.91 3.60 -5.70
CA VAL A 90 2.96 2.14 -5.90
C VAL A 90 4.28 1.51 -5.41
N GLY A 91 5.19 2.30 -4.85
CA GLY A 91 6.44 1.83 -4.23
C GLY A 91 6.24 1.21 -2.84
N THR A 92 5.15 0.46 -2.65
CA THR A 92 4.89 -0.27 -1.40
C THR A 92 5.71 -1.54 -1.32
N ALA A 93 5.95 -2.05 -0.12
CA ALA A 93 6.76 -3.25 0.07
C ALA A 93 6.26 -4.46 -0.75
N PRO A 94 4.96 -4.81 -0.77
CA PRO A 94 4.48 -5.91 -1.61
C PRO A 94 4.77 -5.71 -3.09
N TYR A 95 4.49 -4.53 -3.64
CA TYR A 95 4.71 -4.26 -5.06
C TYR A 95 6.20 -4.21 -5.43
N MET A 96 7.05 -3.68 -4.55
CA MET A 96 8.50 -3.70 -4.78
C MET A 96 9.05 -5.11 -4.75
N ILE A 97 8.66 -5.92 -3.78
CA ILE A 97 9.12 -7.31 -3.67
C ILE A 97 8.58 -8.16 -4.82
N ASN A 98 7.31 -8.00 -5.17
CA ASN A 98 6.73 -8.69 -6.32
C ASN A 98 7.38 -8.25 -7.64
N TYR A 99 7.77 -6.98 -7.77
CA TYR A 99 8.56 -6.54 -8.91
C TYR A 99 9.90 -7.29 -8.97
N LEU A 100 10.62 -7.38 -7.86
CA LEU A 100 11.88 -8.14 -7.80
C LEU A 100 11.65 -9.62 -8.14
N ASN A 101 10.66 -10.26 -7.52
CA ASN A 101 10.29 -11.63 -7.78
C ASN A 101 9.92 -11.87 -9.25
N GLY A 102 9.06 -11.00 -9.82
CA GLY A 102 8.64 -11.11 -11.20
C GLY A 102 9.78 -10.92 -12.20
N MET A 103 10.68 -9.96 -11.95
CA MET A 103 11.87 -9.75 -12.78
C MET A 103 12.84 -10.93 -12.67
N THR A 104 13.04 -11.46 -11.47
CA THR A 104 13.87 -12.66 -11.26
C THR A 104 13.32 -13.86 -12.02
N SER A 105 12.01 -14.08 -11.99
CA SER A 105 11.36 -15.12 -12.79
C SER A 105 11.55 -14.91 -14.30
N LEU A 106 11.34 -13.68 -14.78
CA LEU A 106 11.56 -13.32 -16.18
C LEU A 106 13.01 -13.60 -16.61
N ILE A 107 13.99 -13.25 -15.79
CA ILE A 107 15.41 -13.46 -16.09
C ILE A 107 15.76 -14.95 -16.07
N ASN A 108 15.26 -15.69 -15.09
CA ASN A 108 15.61 -17.09 -14.92
C ASN A 108 14.90 -18.00 -15.92
N GLN A 109 13.60 -17.75 -16.18
CA GLN A 109 12.70 -18.71 -16.83
C GLN A 109 11.91 -18.12 -18.00
N GLY A 110 11.91 -16.81 -18.20
CA GLY A 110 11.05 -16.15 -19.18
C GLY A 110 9.61 -15.96 -18.66
N LEU A 111 8.70 -15.61 -19.57
CA LEU A 111 7.27 -15.47 -19.27
C LEU A 111 6.51 -16.72 -19.68
N THR A 112 5.51 -17.10 -18.92
CA THR A 112 4.64 -18.25 -19.13
C THR A 112 3.18 -17.84 -19.33
N PRO A 113 2.33 -18.66 -19.98
CA PRO A 113 0.90 -18.37 -20.12
C PRO A 113 0.12 -18.59 -18.82
N CYS A 114 0.76 -19.16 -17.82
CA CYS A 114 0.10 -19.55 -16.58
C CYS A 114 0.09 -18.42 -15.57
N GLY A 115 -0.91 -18.44 -14.72
CA GLY A 115 -1.15 -17.39 -13.74
C GLY A 115 -1.50 -16.11 -14.45
N SER A 116 -0.70 -15.41 -15.06
CA SER A 116 -0.96 -14.13 -15.68
C SER A 116 0.24 -13.61 -16.49
N GLY A 117 1.16 -14.51 -16.80
CA GLY A 117 2.32 -14.22 -17.64
C GLY A 117 3.47 -13.56 -16.89
N TRP A 118 3.19 -12.75 -15.91
CA TRP A 118 4.17 -12.10 -15.05
C TRP A 118 4.35 -12.91 -13.77
N GLY A 119 5.55 -13.39 -13.56
CA GLY A 119 5.92 -14.38 -12.58
C GLY A 119 5.29 -14.26 -11.22
N ASP A 120 4.34 -15.10 -10.96
CA ASP A 120 4.03 -15.49 -9.62
C ASP A 120 5.14 -16.40 -9.14
N ASN A 121 6.02 -15.88 -8.33
CA ASN A 121 7.10 -16.62 -7.68
C ASN A 121 6.67 -17.27 -6.39
N SER A 122 5.39 -17.46 -6.16
CA SER A 122 5.02 -18.40 -5.15
C SER A 122 5.70 -19.73 -5.52
N VAL A 123 6.50 -20.24 -4.62
CA VAL A 123 7.29 -21.50 -4.75
C VAL A 123 6.41 -22.68 -5.20
N ASN A 124 5.11 -22.52 -5.11
CA ASN A 124 4.07 -23.44 -5.54
C ASN A 124 3.55 -23.19 -6.97
N PHE A 125 3.97 -22.13 -7.66
CA PHE A 125 3.55 -21.84 -9.04
C PHE A 125 4.50 -22.36 -10.11
N ASP A 126 5.45 -23.12 -9.72
CA ASP A 126 6.09 -24.12 -10.57
C ASP A 126 5.06 -25.06 -11.26
N GLY A 127 3.81 -25.01 -10.81
CA GLY A 127 2.69 -25.73 -11.38
C GLY A 127 2.44 -25.44 -12.84
N CYS A 128 2.89 -24.31 -13.36
CA CYS A 128 2.80 -24.01 -14.77
C CYS A 128 3.91 -24.61 -15.60
N THR A 129 5.09 -24.71 -15.02
CA THR A 129 6.26 -25.34 -15.65
C THR A 129 6.41 -26.82 -15.27
N ASN A 130 5.89 -27.23 -14.11
CA ASN A 130 6.13 -28.56 -13.52
C ASN A 130 4.89 -29.46 -13.48
N ASP A 131 3.66 -28.96 -13.61
CA ASP A 131 2.49 -29.82 -13.72
C ASP A 131 2.39 -30.40 -15.15
N VAL A 132 3.23 -31.40 -15.39
CA VAL A 132 3.24 -32.17 -16.65
C VAL A 132 1.93 -32.90 -16.94
N SER A 133 1.00 -33.00 -15.98
CA SER A 133 -0.28 -33.65 -16.15
C SER A 133 -1.34 -32.72 -16.75
N ARG A 134 -1.22 -31.43 -16.49
CA ARG A 134 -2.16 -30.41 -16.96
C ARG A 134 -1.65 -29.58 -18.14
N TRP A 135 -0.34 -29.30 -18.17
CA TRP A 135 0.28 -28.43 -19.16
C TRP A 135 1.65 -28.96 -19.55
N PRO A 136 1.94 -29.24 -20.82
CA PRO A 136 3.26 -29.71 -21.22
C PRO A 136 4.33 -28.65 -20.92
N ARG A 137 5.50 -29.11 -20.50
CA ARG A 137 6.70 -28.30 -20.13
C ARG A 137 7.20 -27.30 -21.19
N THR A 138 6.61 -27.31 -22.36
CA THR A 138 6.96 -26.44 -23.50
C THR A 138 6.23 -25.10 -23.48
N ASN A 139 5.68 -24.66 -22.34
CA ASN A 139 4.80 -23.52 -22.27
C ASN A 139 5.48 -22.21 -21.84
N GLN A 140 6.79 -22.15 -21.87
CA GLN A 140 7.48 -20.86 -21.86
C GLN A 140 7.20 -20.19 -23.21
N LEU A 141 6.48 -19.05 -23.18
CA LEU A 141 6.05 -18.38 -24.39
C LEU A 141 6.97 -17.24 -24.81
N GLY A 142 7.97 -16.92 -24.01
CA GLY A 142 8.93 -15.90 -24.35
C GLY A 142 10.13 -15.87 -23.41
N PHE A 143 11.27 -15.47 -23.97
CA PHE A 143 12.56 -15.48 -23.29
C PHE A 143 13.32 -14.18 -23.55
N LEU A 144 14.28 -13.89 -22.69
CA LEU A 144 15.32 -12.91 -22.94
C LEU A 144 16.41 -13.57 -23.77
N THR A 145 16.73 -13.01 -24.94
CA THR A 145 17.67 -13.60 -25.91
C THR A 145 18.99 -12.82 -26.00
N PHE A 146 19.10 -11.68 -25.30
CA PHE A 146 20.31 -10.86 -25.30
C PHE A 146 21.56 -11.66 -24.95
N THR A 147 22.56 -11.54 -25.78
CA THR A 147 23.87 -12.18 -25.59
C THR A 147 24.96 -11.12 -25.73
N PRO A 148 25.81 -10.93 -24.72
CA PRO A 148 26.92 -9.96 -24.80
C PRO A 148 27.90 -10.30 -25.93
N THR A 149 28.53 -9.28 -26.52
CA THR A 149 29.50 -9.45 -27.60
C THR A 149 30.76 -10.20 -27.13
N SER A 150 31.12 -10.05 -25.85
CA SER A 150 32.28 -10.67 -25.22
C SER A 150 31.91 -11.27 -23.86
N PRO A 151 31.22 -12.41 -23.82
CA PRO A 151 30.64 -12.95 -22.57
C PRO A 151 31.66 -13.37 -21.50
N ASN A 152 32.94 -13.49 -21.86
CA ASN A 152 34.03 -13.80 -20.90
C ASN A 152 34.78 -12.54 -20.42
N ASP A 153 34.38 -11.35 -20.85
CA ASP A 153 34.94 -10.07 -20.42
C ASP A 153 33.90 -9.32 -19.61
N ALA A 154 34.04 -9.36 -18.28
CA ALA A 154 33.12 -8.74 -17.34
C ALA A 154 32.95 -7.22 -17.61
N ASN A 155 34.04 -6.52 -17.91
CA ASN A 155 33.99 -5.07 -18.20
C ASN A 155 33.15 -4.78 -19.44
N ASN A 156 33.34 -5.54 -20.50
CA ASN A 156 32.58 -5.38 -21.73
C ASN A 156 31.09 -5.64 -21.50
N VAL A 157 30.77 -6.76 -20.81
CA VAL A 157 29.37 -7.11 -20.50
C VAL A 157 28.69 -6.03 -19.69
N ILE A 158 29.33 -5.53 -18.63
CA ILE A 158 28.74 -4.49 -17.78
C ILE A 158 28.58 -3.16 -18.54
N ASP A 159 29.52 -2.79 -19.41
CA ASP A 159 29.41 -1.56 -20.20
C ASP A 159 28.30 -1.65 -21.27
N GLU A 160 28.09 -2.83 -21.89
CA GLU A 160 26.96 -3.06 -22.78
C GLU A 160 25.62 -2.96 -22.02
N LEU A 161 25.48 -3.63 -20.88
CA LEU A 161 24.28 -3.57 -20.05
C LEU A 161 24.03 -2.14 -19.52
N ALA A 162 25.08 -1.44 -19.09
CA ALA A 162 24.97 -0.06 -18.64
C ALA A 162 24.44 0.87 -19.74
N THR A 163 24.89 0.66 -20.98
CA THR A 163 24.43 1.43 -22.14
C THR A 163 22.94 1.17 -22.42
N LEU A 164 22.47 -0.05 -22.26
CA LEU A 164 21.09 -0.44 -22.53
C LEU A 164 20.14 -0.07 -21.39
N LEU A 165 20.53 -0.29 -20.13
CA LEU A 165 19.65 -0.21 -18.97
C LEU A 165 19.75 1.12 -18.20
N THR A 166 20.96 1.69 -18.12
CA THR A 166 21.25 2.90 -17.34
C THR A 166 22.10 3.89 -18.12
N PRO A 167 21.72 4.30 -19.34
CA PRO A 167 22.59 5.06 -20.24
C PRO A 167 23.13 6.33 -19.57
N GLY A 168 24.47 6.35 -19.35
CA GLY A 168 25.19 7.46 -18.73
C GLY A 168 24.87 7.71 -17.25
N ARG A 169 24.16 6.81 -16.56
CA ARG A 169 23.76 7.00 -15.16
C ARG A 169 24.41 6.02 -14.18
N LEU A 170 25.02 4.93 -14.66
CA LEU A 170 25.65 3.94 -13.77
C LEU A 170 26.83 4.57 -13.04
N GLN A 171 26.81 4.52 -11.72
CA GLN A 171 27.89 4.99 -10.84
C GLN A 171 29.09 4.06 -10.91
N SER A 172 30.29 4.59 -10.64
CA SER A 172 31.51 3.76 -10.61
C SER A 172 31.45 2.67 -9.54
N SER A 173 30.94 2.99 -8.37
CA SER A 173 30.76 2.02 -7.27
C SER A 173 29.82 0.87 -7.65
N SER A 174 28.68 1.19 -8.29
CA SER A 174 27.74 0.19 -8.81
C SER A 174 28.36 -0.63 -9.93
N ARG A 175 29.12 0.01 -10.82
CA ARG A 175 29.84 -0.67 -11.89
C ARG A 175 30.87 -1.65 -11.34
N ASP A 176 31.70 -1.22 -10.39
CA ASP A 176 32.73 -2.08 -9.79
C ASP A 176 32.12 -3.26 -9.05
N MET A 177 30.99 -3.08 -8.38
CA MET A 177 30.22 -4.16 -7.78
C MET A 177 29.74 -5.15 -8.83
N LEU A 178 29.13 -4.68 -9.92
CA LEU A 178 28.62 -5.54 -11.00
C LEU A 178 29.72 -6.33 -11.69
N VAL A 179 30.88 -5.72 -11.96
CA VAL A 179 32.03 -6.41 -12.54
C VAL A 179 32.51 -7.52 -11.62
N ARG A 180 32.67 -7.24 -10.34
CA ARG A 180 33.08 -8.22 -9.33
C ARG A 180 32.11 -9.40 -9.23
N GLU A 181 30.79 -9.12 -9.21
CA GLU A 181 29.75 -10.16 -9.16
C GLU A 181 29.76 -11.04 -10.43
N TYR A 182 29.94 -10.42 -11.60
CA TYR A 182 30.05 -11.16 -12.84
C TYR A 182 31.27 -12.08 -12.86
N GLU A 183 32.45 -11.56 -12.47
CA GLU A 183 33.69 -12.33 -12.39
C GLU A 183 33.58 -13.50 -11.39
N ALA A 184 32.99 -13.27 -10.23
CA ALA A 184 32.77 -14.28 -9.21
C ALA A 184 31.90 -15.44 -9.74
N GLU A 185 30.80 -15.09 -10.43
CA GLU A 185 29.90 -16.09 -10.99
C GLU A 185 30.52 -16.84 -12.19
N LEU A 186 31.38 -16.18 -12.98
CA LEU A 186 32.14 -16.87 -14.04
C LEU A 186 33.10 -17.95 -13.52
N VAL A 187 33.62 -17.76 -12.31
CA VAL A 187 34.52 -18.75 -11.68
C VAL A 187 33.76 -19.99 -11.18
N SER A 188 32.55 -19.78 -10.68
CA SER A 188 31.71 -20.83 -10.07
C SER A 188 30.71 -21.46 -11.03
N GLY A 189 30.37 -20.79 -12.12
CA GLY A 189 29.33 -21.17 -13.08
C GLY A 189 29.75 -20.96 -14.52
N ASP A 190 28.87 -20.35 -15.30
CA ASP A 190 29.11 -20.06 -16.70
C ASP A 190 28.70 -18.61 -17.05
N ALA A 191 28.99 -18.17 -18.27
CA ALA A 191 28.65 -16.81 -18.72
C ALA A 191 27.14 -16.53 -18.73
N SER A 192 26.29 -17.54 -18.89
CA SER A 192 24.83 -17.39 -18.83
C SER A 192 24.36 -17.13 -17.41
N SER A 193 24.87 -17.88 -16.43
CA SER A 193 24.60 -17.66 -15.01
C SER A 193 25.11 -16.29 -14.55
N ALA A 194 26.33 -15.93 -14.95
CA ALA A 194 26.92 -14.64 -14.65
C ALA A 194 26.09 -13.48 -15.23
N LEU A 195 25.61 -13.61 -16.47
CA LEU A 195 24.71 -12.62 -17.08
C LEU A 195 23.40 -12.47 -16.30
N LYS A 196 22.75 -13.57 -15.94
CA LYS A 196 21.52 -13.56 -15.14
C LYS A 196 21.73 -12.90 -13.78
N LYS A 197 22.84 -13.17 -13.10
CA LYS A 197 23.19 -12.57 -11.81
C LYS A 197 23.24 -11.03 -11.92
N VAL A 198 24.00 -10.50 -12.87
CA VAL A 198 24.12 -9.04 -13.01
C VAL A 198 22.86 -8.39 -13.57
N GLN A 199 22.05 -9.07 -14.38
CA GLN A 199 20.74 -8.60 -14.79
C GLN A 199 19.80 -8.38 -13.59
N LYS A 200 19.80 -9.31 -12.61
CA LYS A 200 19.05 -9.18 -11.36
C LYS A 200 19.53 -7.98 -10.53
N ILE A 201 20.83 -7.75 -10.47
CA ILE A 201 21.38 -6.58 -9.77
C ILE A 201 20.99 -5.31 -10.52
N PHE A 202 21.17 -5.23 -11.84
CA PHE A 202 20.81 -4.04 -12.63
C PHE A 202 19.36 -3.62 -12.45
N MET A 203 18.42 -4.58 -12.46
CA MET A 203 16.99 -4.24 -12.33
C MET A 203 16.61 -3.75 -10.92
N SER A 204 17.52 -3.89 -9.94
CA SER A 204 17.35 -3.42 -8.56
C SER A 204 18.04 -2.09 -8.29
N LEU A 205 18.97 -1.65 -9.18
CA LEU A 205 19.78 -0.45 -8.95
C LEU A 205 18.93 0.83 -8.91
N PRO A 206 19.27 1.79 -8.02
CA PRO A 206 18.66 3.13 -8.04
C PRO A 206 18.81 3.83 -9.38
N GLU A 207 19.95 3.65 -10.07
CA GLU A 207 20.22 4.20 -11.40
C GLU A 207 19.28 3.64 -12.47
N PHE A 208 18.77 2.44 -12.31
CA PHE A 208 17.75 1.88 -13.19
C PHE A 208 16.37 2.49 -12.91
N HIS A 209 16.08 2.79 -11.65
CA HIS A 209 14.79 3.31 -11.21
C HIS A 209 14.67 4.83 -11.24
N SER A 210 15.77 5.56 -11.24
CA SER A 210 15.79 7.02 -11.37
C SER A 210 16.15 7.44 -12.79
N VAL A 211 15.48 8.45 -13.32
CA VAL A 211 15.83 9.07 -14.62
C VAL A 211 16.80 10.24 -14.47
N THR A 212 17.02 10.72 -13.26
CA THR A 212 18.07 11.70 -12.94
C THR A 212 19.41 10.98 -12.83
N LEU A 213 20.52 11.73 -13.04
CA LEU A 213 21.86 11.22 -12.81
C LEU A 213 22.13 11.21 -11.30
N PRO A 214 22.02 10.07 -10.60
CA PRO A 214 22.37 10.02 -9.19
C PRO A 214 23.90 10.03 -9.10
N ARG A 215 24.45 10.84 -8.23
CA ARG A 215 25.87 10.82 -7.88
C ARG A 215 26.00 10.42 -6.42
N GLU A 216 27.03 9.67 -6.13
CA GLU A 216 27.32 9.31 -4.75
C GLU A 216 27.77 10.55 -3.97
N ASP A 217 27.08 10.84 -2.87
CA ASP A 217 27.51 11.87 -1.91
C ASP A 217 28.48 11.22 -0.90
N THR A 218 29.75 11.41 -1.16
CA THR A 218 30.82 10.91 -0.28
C THR A 218 30.99 11.74 1.00
N THR A 219 30.31 12.87 1.12
CA THR A 219 30.41 13.78 2.28
C THR A 219 29.40 13.49 3.37
N SER A 220 28.31 12.84 3.02
CA SER A 220 27.18 12.54 3.92
C SER A 220 26.78 11.07 3.77
N PRO A 221 27.41 10.15 4.50
CA PRO A 221 26.99 8.74 4.46
C PRO A 221 25.53 8.64 4.94
N ARG A 222 24.80 7.72 4.35
CA ARG A 222 23.43 7.45 4.77
C ARG A 222 23.41 7.04 6.25
N VAL A 223 22.65 7.78 7.03
CA VAL A 223 22.38 7.44 8.43
C VAL A 223 20.98 6.82 8.47
N ASP A 224 20.91 5.57 8.83
CA ASP A 224 19.62 4.93 9.12
C ASP A 224 19.04 5.57 10.39
N PRO A 225 17.71 5.75 10.47
CA PRO A 225 17.08 6.20 11.70
C PRO A 225 17.50 5.29 12.87
N PRO A 226 17.77 5.86 14.06
CA PRO A 226 18.16 5.05 15.21
C PRO A 226 17.06 4.04 15.54
N GLU A 227 17.45 2.81 15.78
CA GLU A 227 16.53 1.76 16.18
C GLU A 227 16.01 2.08 17.60
N ILE A 228 14.69 2.15 17.74
CA ILE A 228 14.04 2.39 19.02
C ILE A 228 13.90 1.05 19.73
N GLU A 229 14.61 0.88 20.85
CA GLU A 229 14.50 -0.33 21.65
C GLU A 229 13.19 -0.38 22.44
N SER A 230 12.67 -1.59 22.62
CA SER A 230 11.52 -1.82 23.50
C SER A 230 11.88 -1.52 24.95
N GLN A 231 11.05 -0.68 25.60
CA GLN A 231 11.26 -0.29 27.01
C GLN A 231 10.46 -1.16 27.99
N ASN A 232 10.18 -2.41 27.66
CA ASN A 232 9.35 -3.34 28.45
C ASN A 232 7.98 -2.78 28.85
N ARG A 233 7.41 -1.95 28.01
CA ARG A 233 6.06 -1.41 28.19
C ARG A 233 5.02 -2.45 27.80
N THR A 234 3.86 -2.39 28.42
CA THR A 234 2.73 -3.23 28.04
C THR A 234 2.38 -2.99 26.57
N TYR A 235 2.26 -4.05 25.80
CA TYR A 235 1.82 -3.99 24.40
C TYR A 235 0.41 -3.39 24.32
N LYS A 236 0.22 -2.53 23.33
CA LYS A 236 -1.09 -1.97 22.96
C LYS A 236 -1.21 -1.93 21.45
N ALA A 237 -2.38 -2.24 20.95
CA ALA A 237 -2.69 -2.15 19.53
C ALA A 237 -3.97 -1.32 19.31
N ILE A 238 -4.00 -0.58 18.20
CA ILE A 238 -5.18 0.08 17.67
C ILE A 238 -5.46 -0.60 16.34
N VAL A 239 -6.64 -1.19 16.19
CA VAL A 239 -7.11 -1.75 14.93
C VAL A 239 -8.18 -0.83 14.38
N VAL A 240 -7.98 -0.33 13.16
CA VAL A 240 -8.93 0.54 12.49
C VAL A 240 -9.56 -0.24 11.34
N ILE A 241 -10.89 -0.33 11.35
CA ILE A 241 -11.68 -0.86 10.26
C ILE A 241 -12.34 0.32 9.57
N PHE A 242 -11.97 0.57 8.31
CA PHE A 242 -12.53 1.63 7.50
C PHE A 242 -13.43 1.04 6.40
N GLU A 243 -14.71 1.39 6.43
CA GLU A 243 -15.68 0.94 5.43
C GLU A 243 -15.65 1.89 4.23
N ALA A 244 -14.77 1.61 3.27
CA ALA A 244 -14.65 2.37 2.03
C ALA A 244 -15.94 2.30 1.20
N GLY A 245 -16.32 3.44 0.59
CA GLY A 245 -17.55 3.53 -0.20
C GLY A 245 -18.80 3.84 0.62
N GLY A 246 -18.72 3.73 1.94
CA GLY A 246 -19.77 4.10 2.88
C GLY A 246 -20.54 2.93 3.47
N ALA A 247 -21.15 3.17 4.62
CA ALA A 247 -22.02 2.25 5.31
C ALA A 247 -23.26 2.98 5.83
N ASP A 248 -24.38 2.28 5.98
CA ASP A 248 -25.58 2.85 6.56
C ASP A 248 -25.48 2.98 8.08
N SER A 249 -24.90 4.09 8.51
CA SER A 249 -24.70 4.37 9.92
C SER A 249 -25.97 4.64 10.70
N TYR A 250 -27.02 5.09 10.03
CA TYR A 250 -28.32 5.30 10.68
C TYR A 250 -29.01 3.99 11.05
N SER A 251 -28.52 2.88 10.53
CA SER A 251 -28.99 1.54 10.92
C SER A 251 -28.06 0.84 11.92
N LEU A 252 -27.01 1.51 12.40
CA LEU A 252 -26.09 0.95 13.40
C LEU A 252 -26.58 1.22 14.82
N LEU A 253 -26.79 2.49 15.15
CA LEU A 253 -27.25 2.98 16.44
C LEU A 253 -28.46 3.91 16.21
N VAL A 254 -29.59 3.56 16.80
CA VAL A 254 -30.88 4.21 16.55
C VAL A 254 -31.47 4.73 17.87
N PRO A 255 -32.07 5.94 17.91
CA PRO A 255 -32.88 6.35 19.05
C PRO A 255 -33.92 5.30 19.38
N TYR A 256 -34.02 4.87 20.65
CA TYR A 256 -34.92 3.76 21.01
C TYR A 256 -36.13 4.23 21.82
N ASP A 257 -35.92 4.74 23.02
CA ASP A 257 -36.97 5.35 23.85
C ASP A 257 -36.37 6.25 24.94
N GLN A 258 -37.22 6.88 25.72
CA GLN A 258 -36.85 7.88 26.73
C GLN A 258 -35.99 8.99 26.10
N CYS A 259 -36.40 9.42 24.93
CA CYS A 259 -35.73 10.45 24.15
C CYS A 259 -36.37 11.82 24.32
N GLN A 260 -35.58 12.86 24.07
CA GLN A 260 -36.12 14.22 23.87
C GLN A 260 -36.97 14.26 22.61
N ASN A 261 -37.99 15.10 22.59
CA ASN A 261 -38.80 15.31 21.40
C ASN A 261 -38.07 16.18 20.38
N VAL A 262 -38.28 15.88 19.10
CA VAL A 262 -37.90 16.74 17.97
C VAL A 262 -39.19 17.43 17.51
N GLY A 263 -39.37 18.66 17.95
CA GLY A 263 -40.69 19.29 17.86
C GLY A 263 -41.73 18.58 18.72
N ASP A 264 -42.86 18.18 18.12
CA ASP A 264 -43.94 17.43 18.79
C ASP A 264 -43.83 15.91 18.65
N VAL A 265 -42.75 15.41 18.03
CA VAL A 265 -42.57 13.98 17.71
C VAL A 265 -41.44 13.40 18.53
N ASP A 266 -41.61 12.16 19.07
CA ASP A 266 -40.52 11.48 19.73
C ASP A 266 -39.40 11.13 18.74
N MET A 267 -38.16 11.04 19.21
CA MET A 267 -37.00 10.95 18.37
C MET A 267 -36.94 9.62 17.55
N HIS A 268 -37.51 8.53 18.07
CA HIS A 268 -37.60 7.31 17.30
C HIS A 268 -38.58 7.45 16.13
N GLN A 269 -39.72 8.12 16.36
CA GLN A 269 -40.67 8.39 15.27
C GLN A 269 -40.05 9.35 14.25
N HIS A 270 -39.36 10.40 14.69
CA HIS A 270 -38.61 11.28 13.80
C HIS A 270 -37.57 10.50 12.94
N TYR A 271 -36.84 9.55 13.55
CA TYR A 271 -35.95 8.64 12.80
C TYR A 271 -36.72 7.87 11.73
N LYS A 272 -37.89 7.31 12.06
CA LYS A 272 -38.72 6.59 11.09
C LYS A 272 -39.22 7.49 9.96
N ASP A 273 -39.62 8.69 10.27
CA ASP A 273 -40.12 9.66 9.28
C ASP A 273 -39.00 10.07 8.30
N VAL A 274 -37.79 10.28 8.79
CA VAL A 274 -36.61 10.62 7.97
C VAL A 274 -36.14 9.43 7.12
N ARG A 275 -36.09 8.23 7.71
CA ARG A 275 -35.56 7.03 7.06
C ARG A 275 -36.56 6.30 6.18
N THR A 276 -37.83 6.54 6.37
CA THR A 276 -38.94 5.94 5.66
C THR A 276 -38.85 4.39 5.60
N LEU A 277 -38.75 3.81 4.41
CA LEU A 277 -38.65 2.35 4.21
C LEU A 277 -37.32 1.74 4.72
N ALA A 278 -36.30 2.52 4.92
CA ALA A 278 -35.02 2.07 5.44
C ALA A 278 -34.93 2.14 6.99
N ALA A 279 -35.98 2.59 7.65
CA ALA A 279 -36.02 2.67 9.11
C ALA A 279 -36.11 1.26 9.73
N LEU A 280 -35.37 1.05 10.80
CA LEU A 280 -35.46 -0.18 11.59
C LEU A 280 -36.60 -0.05 12.62
N GLU A 281 -37.44 -1.06 12.69
CA GLU A 281 -38.43 -1.20 13.76
C GLU A 281 -37.75 -1.57 15.09
N LYS A 282 -38.33 -1.18 16.20
CA LYS A 282 -37.79 -1.49 17.55
C LYS A 282 -37.53 -2.99 17.77
N SER A 283 -38.30 -3.87 17.10
CA SER A 283 -38.11 -5.32 17.13
C SER A 283 -36.82 -5.81 16.50
N ARG A 284 -36.19 -4.96 15.66
CA ARG A 284 -34.89 -5.22 14.99
C ARG A 284 -33.73 -4.52 15.69
N LEU A 285 -33.92 -4.09 16.93
CA LEU A 285 -32.95 -3.32 17.70
C LEU A 285 -32.70 -4.00 19.05
N LEU A 286 -31.45 -4.09 19.42
CA LEU A 286 -30.95 -4.53 20.71
C LEU A 286 -30.77 -3.28 21.60
N PRO A 287 -31.59 -3.07 22.64
CA PRO A 287 -31.52 -1.87 23.44
C PRO A 287 -30.26 -1.84 24.32
N ILE A 288 -29.64 -0.67 24.41
CA ILE A 288 -28.58 -0.31 25.35
C ILE A 288 -29.04 0.90 26.15
N SER A 289 -28.56 1.05 27.38
CA SER A 289 -28.86 2.19 28.26
C SER A 289 -27.63 3.08 28.42
N VAL A 290 -27.83 4.37 28.47
CA VAL A 290 -26.81 5.36 28.82
C VAL A 290 -27.18 6.01 30.15
N GLU A 291 -26.25 6.74 30.76
CA GLU A 291 -26.54 7.48 31.99
C GLU A 291 -27.65 8.54 31.72
N ALA A 292 -28.68 8.49 32.52
CA ALA A 292 -29.88 9.29 32.33
C ALA A 292 -29.56 10.79 32.24
N GLY A 293 -30.09 11.45 31.22
CA GLY A 293 -29.93 12.88 30.99
C GLY A 293 -28.57 13.30 30.42
N THR A 294 -27.66 12.39 30.13
CA THR A 294 -26.36 12.69 29.52
C THR A 294 -26.42 12.76 27.99
N GLN A 295 -27.42 12.12 27.40
CA GLN A 295 -27.63 12.04 25.95
C GLN A 295 -29.08 12.47 25.59
N VAL A 296 -29.32 12.59 24.29
CA VAL A 296 -30.67 12.95 23.77
C VAL A 296 -31.72 11.85 24.02
N CYS A 297 -31.28 10.62 24.27
CA CYS A 297 -32.10 9.49 24.72
C CYS A 297 -31.40 8.81 25.90
N ASP A 298 -32.15 8.25 26.84
CA ASP A 298 -31.58 7.38 27.86
C ASP A 298 -31.41 5.95 27.35
N ARG A 299 -32.04 5.60 26.20
CA ARG A 299 -31.88 4.30 25.55
C ARG A 299 -31.73 4.44 24.05
N PHE A 300 -30.74 3.71 23.52
CA PHE A 300 -30.51 3.53 22.10
C PHE A 300 -30.64 2.05 21.72
N GLY A 301 -30.84 1.77 20.44
CA GLY A 301 -30.91 0.42 19.91
C GLY A 301 -29.79 0.15 18.92
N ILE A 302 -29.04 -0.92 19.15
CA ILE A 302 -28.06 -1.45 18.20
C ILE A 302 -28.78 -2.41 17.24
N ASN A 303 -28.40 -2.40 15.97
CA ASN A 303 -28.92 -3.34 14.97
C ASN A 303 -28.83 -4.78 15.47
N ASP A 304 -29.90 -5.58 15.33
CA ASP A 304 -29.97 -6.96 15.82
C ASP A 304 -29.03 -7.93 15.10
N ASN A 305 -28.46 -7.53 13.97
CA ASN A 305 -27.37 -8.27 13.31
C ASN A 305 -25.99 -8.07 13.97
N LEU A 306 -25.88 -7.21 14.97
CA LEU A 306 -24.65 -6.88 15.67
C LEU A 306 -24.73 -7.20 17.20
N PRO A 307 -25.14 -8.42 17.58
CA PRO A 307 -25.29 -8.76 19.00
C PRO A 307 -23.98 -8.64 19.77
N PHE A 308 -22.86 -8.96 19.14
CA PHE A 308 -21.54 -8.86 19.77
C PHE A 308 -21.18 -7.40 20.13
N VAL A 309 -21.61 -6.41 19.34
CA VAL A 309 -21.37 -4.98 19.65
C VAL A 309 -22.16 -4.55 20.89
N ARG A 310 -23.41 -5.06 21.02
CA ARG A 310 -24.21 -4.87 22.22
C ARG A 310 -23.54 -5.52 23.45
N ASP A 311 -23.04 -6.75 23.30
CA ASP A 311 -22.39 -7.47 24.38
C ASP A 311 -21.10 -6.77 24.84
N LEU A 312 -20.30 -6.24 23.91
CA LEU A 312 -19.12 -5.41 24.24
C LEU A 312 -19.53 -4.12 24.97
N TYR A 313 -20.64 -3.49 24.56
CA TYR A 313 -21.12 -2.29 25.24
C TYR A 313 -21.57 -2.60 26.69
N ASP A 314 -22.28 -3.70 26.90
CA ASP A 314 -22.73 -4.14 28.24
C ASP A 314 -21.54 -4.54 29.15
N LEU A 315 -20.37 -4.84 28.58
CA LEU A 315 -19.11 -5.11 29.30
C LEU A 315 -18.23 -3.86 29.49
N ASP A 316 -18.70 -2.65 29.13
CA ASP A 316 -17.92 -1.42 29.11
C ASP A 316 -16.69 -1.47 28.17
N GLU A 317 -16.73 -2.32 27.14
CA GLU A 317 -15.66 -2.51 26.15
C GLU A 317 -15.98 -1.84 24.80
N ALA A 318 -17.14 -1.22 24.62
CA ALA A 318 -17.51 -0.48 23.43
C ALA A 318 -18.01 0.92 23.76
N LEU A 319 -17.68 1.88 22.87
CA LEU A 319 -18.12 3.28 22.96
C LEU A 319 -18.52 3.78 21.56
N PHE A 320 -19.62 4.50 21.51
CA PHE A 320 -20.12 5.12 20.28
C PHE A 320 -19.80 6.61 20.25
N PHE A 321 -19.16 7.07 19.18
CA PHE A 321 -19.05 8.48 18.85
C PHE A 321 -20.03 8.79 17.73
N THR A 322 -20.97 9.69 17.99
CA THR A 322 -21.97 10.11 17.00
C THR A 322 -21.68 11.50 16.46
N ASN A 323 -22.27 11.86 15.32
CA ASN A 323 -22.11 13.18 14.67
C ASN A 323 -20.65 13.54 14.34
N ILE A 324 -19.84 12.54 13.97
CA ILE A 324 -18.46 12.74 13.51
C ILE A 324 -18.47 12.86 11.99
N GLY A 325 -17.84 13.90 11.47
CA GLY A 325 -17.69 14.14 10.04
C GLY A 325 -16.50 15.04 9.72
N GLY A 326 -16.10 15.05 8.45
CA GLY A 326 -14.97 15.84 7.95
C GLY A 326 -15.35 17.29 7.65
N LEU A 327 -15.85 18.04 8.62
CA LEU A 327 -16.11 19.47 8.47
C LEU A 327 -14.89 20.29 8.91
N VAL A 328 -14.71 21.47 8.31
CA VAL A 328 -13.71 22.46 8.76
C VAL A 328 -14.20 23.16 10.02
N GLU A 329 -15.46 23.56 10.01
CA GLU A 329 -16.18 24.17 11.13
C GLU A 329 -17.67 23.76 11.08
N PRO A 330 -18.43 23.98 12.14
CA PRO A 330 -19.88 23.70 12.15
C PRO A 330 -20.60 24.39 10.98
N LEU A 331 -21.35 23.62 10.20
CA LEU A 331 -21.99 24.07 8.98
C LEU A 331 -23.46 23.68 8.98
N THR A 332 -24.34 24.64 8.74
CA THR A 332 -25.76 24.39 8.50
C THR A 332 -26.03 24.20 7.01
N ARG A 333 -27.18 23.58 6.68
CA ARG A 333 -27.61 23.42 5.29
C ARG A 333 -27.74 24.78 4.57
N ASP A 334 -28.32 25.80 5.23
CA ASP A 334 -28.53 27.13 4.64
C ASP A 334 -27.18 27.80 4.35
N GLN A 335 -26.22 27.71 5.28
CA GLN A 335 -24.86 28.19 5.06
C GLN A 335 -24.15 27.49 3.91
N TYR A 336 -24.37 26.18 3.75
CA TYR A 336 -23.77 25.41 2.65
C TYR A 336 -24.25 25.89 1.27
N TYR A 337 -25.55 26.24 1.16
CA TYR A 337 -26.13 26.67 -0.12
C TYR A 337 -26.09 28.21 -0.33
N ASP A 338 -25.67 28.98 0.64
CA ASP A 338 -25.52 30.42 0.54
C ASP A 338 -24.13 30.80 0.03
N PRO A 339 -23.99 31.26 -1.23
CA PRO A 339 -22.71 31.69 -1.78
C PRO A 339 -22.06 32.87 -1.04
N SER A 340 -22.81 33.57 -0.22
CA SER A 340 -22.34 34.69 0.60
C SER A 340 -21.89 34.27 2.01
N SER A 341 -22.06 33.00 2.34
CA SER A 341 -21.59 32.44 3.62
C SER A 341 -20.06 32.49 3.71
N ASN A 342 -19.55 32.96 4.83
CA ASN A 342 -18.11 32.99 5.12
C ASN A 342 -17.64 31.73 5.85
N VAL A 343 -18.45 30.67 5.88
CA VAL A 343 -18.12 29.42 6.52
C VAL A 343 -17.22 28.61 5.59
N ASP A 344 -16.12 28.11 6.12
CA ASP A 344 -15.18 27.27 5.38
C ASP A 344 -15.78 25.87 5.12
N ILE A 345 -15.92 25.53 3.85
CA ILE A 345 -16.50 24.27 3.39
C ILE A 345 -15.36 23.32 2.98
N PRO A 346 -15.41 22.03 3.36
CA PRO A 346 -14.48 21.04 2.87
C PRO A 346 -14.50 20.98 1.33
N PRO A 347 -13.35 20.85 0.66
CA PRO A 347 -13.32 20.76 -0.80
C PRO A 347 -14.07 19.50 -1.26
N GLN A 348 -14.98 19.66 -2.21
CA GLN A 348 -15.74 18.55 -2.83
C GLN A 348 -16.29 17.53 -1.82
N PRO A 349 -17.12 17.93 -0.84
CA PRO A 349 -17.53 17.07 0.29
C PRO A 349 -18.33 15.84 -0.13
N PHE A 350 -18.82 15.78 -1.38
CA PHE A 350 -19.57 14.64 -1.93
C PHE A 350 -18.73 13.77 -2.88
N ALA A 351 -17.45 14.07 -3.08
CA ALA A 351 -16.54 13.22 -3.82
C ALA A 351 -15.95 12.15 -2.88
N HIS A 352 -16.20 10.86 -3.17
CA HIS A 352 -15.79 9.74 -2.30
C HIS A 352 -14.31 9.79 -1.92
N ASN A 353 -13.42 9.96 -2.91
CA ASN A 353 -11.98 10.02 -2.68
C ASN A 353 -11.54 11.23 -1.82
N ILE A 354 -12.20 12.38 -1.99
CA ILE A 354 -11.88 13.58 -1.20
C ILE A 354 -12.42 13.45 0.22
N ALA A 355 -13.66 12.97 0.38
CA ALA A 355 -14.26 12.73 1.68
C ALA A 355 -13.45 11.69 2.49
N GLN A 356 -13.03 10.59 1.85
CA GLN A 356 -12.17 9.59 2.48
C GLN A 356 -10.84 10.20 2.93
N ARG A 357 -10.15 10.94 2.06
CA ARG A 357 -8.90 11.62 2.40
C ARG A 357 -9.07 12.60 3.56
N THR A 358 -10.14 13.38 3.57
CA THR A 358 -10.45 14.33 4.65
C THR A 358 -10.64 13.61 5.98
N MET A 359 -11.31 12.46 5.99
CA MET A 359 -11.48 11.64 7.18
C MET A 359 -10.17 10.99 7.65
N HIS A 360 -9.29 10.65 6.71
CA HIS A 360 -8.01 10.00 7.01
C HIS A 360 -6.97 10.98 7.57
N ASN A 361 -6.96 12.23 7.14
CA ASN A 361 -5.97 13.20 7.59
C ASN A 361 -6.49 14.20 8.62
N LEU A 362 -7.81 14.31 8.77
CA LEU A 362 -8.51 15.27 9.67
C LEU A 362 -8.19 16.75 9.38
N GLU A 363 -7.67 17.06 8.19
CA GLU A 363 -7.35 18.41 7.74
C GLU A 363 -8.01 18.65 6.38
N ALA A 364 -9.31 18.98 6.42
CA ALA A 364 -10.16 19.00 5.24
C ALA A 364 -9.64 19.89 4.09
N GLN A 365 -8.93 20.97 4.41
CA GLN A 365 -8.40 21.92 3.42
C GLN A 365 -6.95 21.66 3.00
N ASN A 366 -6.27 20.71 3.64
CA ASN A 366 -4.88 20.37 3.34
C ASN A 366 -4.76 18.94 2.80
N ALA A 367 -4.75 18.81 1.49
CA ALA A 367 -4.63 17.51 0.82
C ALA A 367 -3.31 16.77 1.16
N ASN A 368 -2.25 17.52 1.48
CA ASN A 368 -0.92 16.99 1.75
C ASN A 368 -0.68 16.69 3.24
N ALA A 369 -1.63 17.00 4.11
CA ALA A 369 -1.51 16.65 5.52
C ALA A 369 -1.31 15.14 5.69
N LYS A 370 -0.41 14.76 6.57
CA LYS A 370 -0.17 13.36 6.93
C LYS A 370 -1.39 12.75 7.63
N GLY A 371 -1.53 11.45 7.53
CA GLY A 371 -2.65 10.71 8.10
C GLY A 371 -2.70 10.74 9.62
N VAL A 372 -3.87 10.61 10.20
CA VAL A 372 -4.06 10.71 11.65
C VAL A 372 -3.30 9.64 12.42
N LEU A 373 -3.27 8.40 11.93
CA LEU A 373 -2.53 7.32 12.58
C LEU A 373 -1.01 7.49 12.40
N GLY A 374 -0.56 7.88 11.20
CA GLY A 374 0.85 8.18 10.95
C GLY A 374 1.37 9.26 11.90
N ARG A 375 0.67 10.40 12.01
CA ARG A 375 1.02 11.47 12.95
C ARG A 375 0.98 11.03 14.42
N THR A 376 0.06 10.15 14.77
CA THR A 376 -0.02 9.61 16.14
C THR A 376 1.24 8.78 16.47
N ILE A 377 1.66 7.91 15.57
CA ILE A 377 2.88 7.12 15.74
C ILE A 377 4.11 8.02 15.77
N ASP A 378 4.22 8.98 14.85
CA ASP A 378 5.32 9.95 14.82
C ASP A 378 5.43 10.71 16.17
N ALA A 379 4.29 11.13 16.73
CA ALA A 379 4.23 11.79 18.02
C ALA A 379 4.65 10.86 19.18
N MET A 380 4.31 9.58 19.13
CA MET A 380 4.72 8.59 20.14
C MET A 380 6.21 8.28 20.06
N MET A 381 6.77 8.20 18.86
CA MET A 381 8.19 7.93 18.63
C MET A 381 9.09 9.13 18.94
N SER A 382 8.56 10.35 18.82
CA SER A 382 9.32 11.60 19.08
C SER A 382 9.40 12.01 20.56
N GLN A 383 8.80 11.27 21.47
CA GLN A 383 8.84 11.59 22.90
C GLN A 383 10.24 11.37 23.51
N SER A 384 10.51 11.99 24.67
CA SER A 384 11.77 11.82 25.40
C SER A 384 12.03 10.36 25.84
N ALA A 385 10.96 9.57 26.00
CA ALA A 385 11.00 8.13 26.18
C ALA A 385 10.16 7.49 25.07
N PRO A 386 10.75 7.29 23.90
CA PRO A 386 10.01 6.90 22.71
C PRO A 386 9.37 5.51 22.86
N TYR A 387 8.23 5.32 22.21
CA TYR A 387 7.63 4.01 22.06
C TYR A 387 8.22 3.34 20.82
N LYS A 388 8.53 2.05 20.90
CA LYS A 388 8.73 1.25 19.68
C LYS A 388 7.36 0.98 19.11
N CYS A 389 7.05 1.60 17.98
CA CYS A 389 5.75 1.52 17.31
C CYS A 389 5.94 1.12 15.85
N ASP A 390 5.02 0.32 15.34
CA ASP A 390 4.91 0.00 13.92
C ASP A 390 3.48 0.23 13.44
N ILE A 391 3.34 0.49 12.14
CA ILE A 391 2.05 0.64 11.46
C ILE A 391 1.95 -0.47 10.43
N TYR A 392 0.85 -1.21 10.47
CA TYR A 392 0.53 -2.24 9.48
C TYR A 392 -0.74 -1.86 8.72
N SER A 393 -0.76 -2.07 7.41
CA SER A 393 -1.94 -1.85 6.59
C SER A 393 -2.15 -3.05 5.65
N ILE A 394 -3.36 -3.60 5.68
CA ILE A 394 -3.82 -4.61 4.73
C ILE A 394 -4.64 -3.98 3.59
N ALA A 395 -4.97 -2.70 3.71
CA ALA A 395 -5.71 -1.94 2.70
C ALA A 395 -4.79 -1.23 1.68
N GLY A 396 -3.50 -1.54 1.69
CA GLY A 396 -2.52 -0.87 0.85
C GLY A 396 -2.03 0.45 1.47
N ASN A 397 -1.56 1.36 0.61
CA ASN A 397 -0.99 2.63 1.04
C ASN A 397 -2.08 3.69 1.27
N GLU A 398 -2.79 3.56 2.38
CA GLU A 398 -3.88 4.45 2.74
C GLU A 398 -3.40 5.76 3.38
N LYS A 399 -4.08 6.85 3.07
CA LYS A 399 -3.76 8.19 3.63
C LYS A 399 -3.74 8.20 5.16
N MET A 400 -4.56 7.42 5.81
CA MET A 400 -4.67 7.35 7.27
C MET A 400 -3.36 6.96 7.95
N VAL A 401 -2.58 6.08 7.32
CA VAL A 401 -1.32 5.54 7.86
C VAL A 401 -0.07 6.30 7.43
N GLU A 402 -0.21 7.30 6.57
CA GLU A 402 0.94 8.13 6.17
C GLU A 402 1.49 8.94 7.33
N GLY A 403 2.76 8.74 7.65
CA GLY A 403 3.52 9.46 8.68
C GLY A 403 4.93 9.79 8.21
N GLN A 404 5.83 10.06 9.14
CA GLN A 404 7.28 10.04 8.90
C GLN A 404 7.79 8.60 8.89
N THR A 405 7.09 7.72 9.62
CA THR A 405 7.34 6.28 9.60
C THR A 405 6.44 5.63 8.56
N ALA A 406 7.06 5.01 7.54
CA ALA A 406 6.32 4.31 6.52
C ALA A 406 5.60 3.07 7.09
N PRO A 407 4.35 2.82 6.70
CA PRO A 407 3.63 1.63 7.11
C PRO A 407 4.23 0.36 6.48
N VAL A 408 4.08 -0.76 7.16
CA VAL A 408 4.28 -2.09 6.57
C VAL A 408 2.98 -2.49 5.89
N ILE A 409 3.05 -2.65 4.58
CA ILE A 409 1.90 -3.10 3.79
C ILE A 409 1.91 -4.62 3.74
N VAL A 410 0.77 -5.21 4.06
CA VAL A 410 0.53 -6.66 4.03
C VAL A 410 -0.42 -6.97 2.88
N ASP A 411 -0.07 -7.91 2.03
CA ASP A 411 -0.94 -8.31 0.91
C ASP A 411 -2.18 -9.03 1.44
N GLN A 412 -3.37 -8.64 0.95
CA GLN A 412 -4.65 -9.18 1.43
C GLN A 412 -4.81 -10.69 1.20
N ASN A 413 -4.24 -11.21 0.13
CA ASN A 413 -4.42 -12.59 -0.30
C ASN A 413 -3.23 -13.49 0.07
N ARG A 414 -2.02 -12.91 0.11
CA ARG A 414 -0.76 -13.66 0.26
C ARG A 414 -0.06 -13.37 1.59
N GLY A 415 -0.53 -12.40 2.34
CA GLY A 415 0.08 -12.01 3.60
C GLY A 415 1.41 -11.26 3.41
N ILE A 416 2.44 -11.70 4.09
CA ILE A 416 3.79 -11.13 3.94
C ILE A 416 4.48 -11.78 2.75
N ILE A 417 4.86 -10.95 1.79
CA ILE A 417 5.58 -11.38 0.60
C ILE A 417 7.07 -11.11 0.84
N THR A 418 7.88 -12.15 0.68
CA THR A 418 9.34 -12.06 0.79
C THR A 418 10.00 -12.18 -0.58
N TYR A 419 11.19 -11.63 -0.73
CA TYR A 419 11.98 -11.82 -1.95
C TYR A 419 12.62 -13.20 -1.93
N THR A 420 12.36 -13.99 -2.97
CA THR A 420 12.73 -15.41 -3.02
C THR A 420 14.25 -15.68 -3.03
N GLU A 421 15.04 -14.75 -3.56
CA GLU A 421 16.50 -14.85 -3.62
C GLU A 421 17.17 -13.84 -2.67
N PHE A 422 16.53 -13.53 -1.54
CA PHE A 422 17.04 -12.52 -0.61
C PHE A 422 18.44 -12.88 -0.09
N ASP A 423 18.63 -14.10 0.36
CA ASP A 423 19.90 -14.55 0.96
C ASP A 423 21.08 -14.47 -0.03
N GLU A 424 20.80 -14.73 -1.31
CA GLU A 424 21.81 -14.66 -2.39
C GLU A 424 22.13 -13.22 -2.80
N MET A 425 21.22 -12.28 -2.55
CA MET A 425 21.29 -10.90 -3.01
C MET A 425 21.51 -9.90 -1.86
N GLU A 426 21.50 -10.34 -0.60
CA GLU A 426 21.54 -9.48 0.58
C GLU A 426 22.75 -8.53 0.57
N GLU A 427 23.96 -9.05 0.30
CA GLU A 427 25.16 -8.23 0.23
C GLU A 427 25.07 -7.16 -0.87
N ASN A 428 24.49 -7.51 -2.02
CA ASN A 428 24.29 -6.58 -3.13
C ASN A 428 23.30 -5.47 -2.73
N PHE A 429 22.19 -5.82 -2.07
CA PHE A 429 21.23 -4.83 -1.57
C PHE A 429 21.87 -3.91 -0.53
N GLN A 430 22.63 -4.46 0.42
CA GLN A 430 23.35 -3.66 1.39
C GLN A 430 24.35 -2.70 0.73
N ASN A 431 25.11 -3.15 -0.27
CA ASN A 431 26.04 -2.30 -0.99
C ASN A 431 25.34 -1.19 -1.78
N MET A 432 24.20 -1.49 -2.44
CA MET A 432 23.40 -0.50 -3.17
C MET A 432 22.75 0.55 -2.26
N THR A 433 22.44 0.22 -1.03
CA THR A 433 21.69 1.10 -0.13
C THR A 433 22.54 1.83 0.90
N ARG A 434 23.84 1.54 1.00
CA ARG A 434 24.75 2.17 1.98
C ARG A 434 25.16 3.59 1.63
N SER A 435 25.26 3.94 0.35
CA SER A 435 25.69 5.26 -0.07
C SER A 435 24.50 6.23 -0.15
N ASN A 436 24.73 7.48 0.25
CA ASN A 436 23.81 8.55 -0.11
C ASN A 436 24.00 8.92 -1.56
N LEU A 437 22.88 9.16 -2.24
CA LEU A 437 22.87 9.70 -3.58
C LEU A 437 22.40 11.17 -3.53
N ASP A 438 23.00 12.04 -4.34
CA ASP A 438 22.64 13.46 -4.44
C ASP A 438 21.23 13.66 -5.04
N SER A 439 20.72 12.66 -5.75
CA SER A 439 19.34 12.63 -6.23
C SER A 439 18.39 12.22 -5.12
N VAL A 440 17.56 13.15 -4.65
CA VAL A 440 16.52 12.87 -3.62
C VAL A 440 15.58 11.72 -4.02
N PHE A 441 15.38 11.53 -5.32
CA PHE A 441 14.52 10.47 -5.87
C PHE A 441 15.21 9.10 -5.82
N ALA A 442 16.46 9.02 -6.23
CA ALA A 442 17.25 7.79 -6.13
C ALA A 442 17.43 7.39 -4.66
N SER A 443 17.70 8.35 -3.79
CA SER A 443 17.83 8.15 -2.34
C SER A 443 16.50 7.68 -1.71
N THR A 444 15.35 8.20 -2.17
CA THR A 444 14.04 7.74 -1.74
C THR A 444 13.79 6.30 -2.18
N TYR A 445 14.12 5.96 -3.43
CA TYR A 445 14.01 4.58 -3.91
C TYR A 445 14.87 3.60 -3.08
N GLN A 446 16.14 3.95 -2.80
CA GLN A 446 17.01 3.15 -1.93
C GLN A 446 16.37 2.92 -0.56
N SER A 447 15.79 3.97 0.03
CA SER A 447 15.14 3.89 1.34
C SER A 447 13.89 3.00 1.34
N LEU A 448 13.11 3.07 0.27
CA LEU A 448 11.92 2.22 0.09
C LEU A 448 12.33 0.75 -0.10
N LEU A 449 13.34 0.49 -0.94
CA LEU A 449 13.86 -0.85 -1.21
C LEU A 449 14.39 -1.51 0.06
N ASP A 450 15.32 -0.84 0.75
CA ASP A 450 15.95 -1.34 1.97
C ASP A 450 14.89 -1.66 3.06
N ARG A 451 13.97 -0.74 3.30
CA ARG A 451 12.88 -0.93 4.25
C ARG A 451 11.96 -2.08 3.87
N SER A 452 11.60 -2.18 2.59
CA SER A 452 10.69 -3.22 2.11
C SER A 452 11.31 -4.60 2.31
N LEU A 453 12.58 -4.77 1.96
CA LEU A 453 13.28 -6.04 2.10
C LEU A 453 13.47 -6.43 3.57
N LYS A 454 14.03 -5.54 4.39
CA LYS A 454 14.28 -5.81 5.82
C LYS A 454 13.00 -6.15 6.57
N ARG A 455 11.98 -5.28 6.47
CA ARG A 455 10.72 -5.48 7.22
C ARG A 455 9.93 -6.71 6.76
N SER A 456 9.91 -6.97 5.47
CA SER A 456 9.21 -8.17 4.97
C SER A 456 9.89 -9.45 5.43
N ASN A 457 11.22 -9.49 5.44
CA ASN A 457 11.96 -10.65 5.94
C ASN A 457 11.78 -10.84 7.45
N GLU A 458 11.94 -9.77 8.24
CA GLU A 458 11.76 -9.81 9.69
C GLU A 458 10.35 -10.29 10.06
N LEU A 459 9.32 -9.68 9.43
CA LEU A 459 7.94 -10.03 9.70
C LEU A 459 7.58 -11.42 9.18
N GLY A 460 8.07 -11.80 8.01
CA GLY A 460 7.90 -13.16 7.45
C GLY A 460 8.48 -14.23 8.37
N ALA A 461 9.67 -14.00 8.92
CA ALA A 461 10.30 -14.90 9.86
C ALA A 461 9.52 -15.00 11.18
N LEU A 462 9.01 -13.88 11.71
CA LEU A 462 8.19 -13.86 12.93
C LEU A 462 6.87 -14.62 12.74
N LEU A 463 6.19 -14.43 11.61
CA LEU A 463 4.88 -15.01 11.37
C LEU A 463 4.94 -16.49 10.97
N SER A 464 6.03 -16.95 10.35
CA SER A 464 6.18 -18.34 9.92
C SER A 464 6.14 -19.37 11.06
N GLY A 465 6.43 -18.94 12.29
CA GLY A 465 6.41 -19.79 13.50
C GLY A 465 5.08 -19.75 14.29
N ILE A 466 4.09 -18.97 13.83
CA ILE A 466 2.86 -18.76 14.59
C ILE A 466 1.76 -19.67 14.03
N THR A 467 1.18 -20.50 14.91
CA THR A 467 -0.04 -21.27 14.66
C THR A 467 -1.21 -20.55 15.32
N LEU A 468 -2.30 -20.35 14.58
CA LEU A 468 -3.52 -19.75 15.15
C LEU A 468 -4.25 -20.77 16.03
N ASP A 469 -4.65 -20.35 17.23
CA ASP A 469 -5.33 -21.21 18.19
C ASP A 469 -6.81 -21.47 17.83
N THR A 470 -7.38 -20.74 16.87
CA THR A 470 -8.78 -20.85 16.52
C THR A 470 -8.99 -20.91 15.01
N ASP A 471 -9.39 -22.08 14.52
CA ASP A 471 -10.04 -22.29 13.23
C ASP A 471 -11.57 -22.32 13.42
N ASP A 472 -12.12 -21.40 14.21
CA ASP A 472 -13.55 -21.34 14.43
C ASP A 472 -14.24 -20.44 13.41
N SER A 473 -14.34 -20.96 12.18
CA SER A 473 -15.08 -20.33 11.09
C SER A 473 -16.60 -20.27 11.33
N SER A 474 -17.09 -20.85 12.44
CA SER A 474 -18.53 -21.01 12.70
C SER A 474 -19.19 -19.77 13.30
N THR A 475 -18.44 -18.85 13.90
CA THR A 475 -19.00 -17.71 14.65
C THR A 475 -19.20 -16.44 13.82
N TYR A 476 -18.64 -16.34 12.58
CA TYR A 476 -18.66 -15.11 11.78
C TYR A 476 -19.23 -15.32 10.39
N VAL A 477 -20.48 -15.69 10.28
CA VAL A 477 -21.18 -15.97 9.01
C VAL A 477 -21.49 -14.71 8.18
N VAL A 478 -21.23 -13.50 8.66
CA VAL A 478 -21.71 -12.24 8.05
C VAL A 478 -20.66 -11.52 7.18
N PHE A 479 -19.40 -11.85 7.28
CA PHE A 479 -18.35 -11.27 6.43
C PHE A 479 -17.75 -12.37 5.57
N GLU A 480 -18.22 -12.44 4.32
CA GLU A 480 -17.73 -13.41 3.36
C GLU A 480 -16.23 -13.26 3.10
N ARG A 481 -15.58 -14.39 2.87
CA ARG A 481 -14.23 -14.67 2.36
C ARG A 481 -13.07 -13.70 2.74
N GLU A 482 -13.24 -12.39 2.60
CA GLU A 482 -12.24 -11.36 2.94
C GLU A 482 -12.03 -11.22 4.45
N ALA A 483 -13.07 -11.44 5.23
CA ALA A 483 -12.98 -11.41 6.68
C ALA A 483 -12.32 -12.65 7.30
N ARG A 484 -12.31 -13.80 6.61
CA ARG A 484 -11.65 -15.01 7.14
C ARG A 484 -10.13 -14.86 7.17
N GLU A 485 -9.57 -14.21 6.16
CA GLU A 485 -8.12 -13.93 6.12
C GLU A 485 -7.75 -12.84 7.14
N PHE A 486 -8.56 -11.79 7.25
CA PHE A 486 -8.43 -10.78 8.29
C PHE A 486 -8.55 -11.37 9.71
N GLN A 487 -9.45 -12.32 9.92
CA GLN A 487 -9.60 -13.03 11.19
C GLN A 487 -8.34 -13.83 11.56
N SER A 488 -7.66 -14.44 10.58
CA SER A 488 -6.40 -15.13 10.83
C SER A 488 -5.30 -14.18 11.33
N TYR A 489 -5.22 -12.97 10.80
CA TYR A 489 -4.27 -11.95 11.25
C TYR A 489 -4.68 -11.26 12.55
N LEU A 490 -5.98 -11.03 12.77
CA LEU A 490 -6.48 -10.48 14.03
C LEU A 490 -6.31 -11.43 15.21
N SER A 491 -6.50 -12.74 15.02
CA SER A 491 -6.31 -13.71 16.10
C SER A 491 -4.86 -13.78 16.58
N LEU A 492 -3.90 -13.45 15.74
CA LEU A 492 -2.48 -13.26 16.10
C LEU A 492 -2.24 -12.10 17.08
N THR A 493 -3.11 -11.10 17.05
CA THR A 493 -2.99 -9.89 17.88
C THR A 493 -3.94 -9.91 19.09
N LEU A 494 -4.95 -10.77 19.10
CA LEU A 494 -6.10 -10.70 20.03
C LEU A 494 -6.01 -11.54 21.31
N SER A 495 -4.89 -12.17 21.59
CA SER A 495 -4.63 -12.67 22.98
C SER A 495 -4.38 -11.52 23.97
N LEU A 496 -4.77 -10.30 23.65
CA LEU A 496 -4.43 -9.06 24.36
C LEU A 496 -5.61 -8.47 25.12
N PRO A 497 -5.39 -7.93 26.33
CA PRO A 497 -6.47 -7.56 27.25
C PRO A 497 -7.28 -6.31 26.89
N HIS A 498 -6.94 -5.51 25.87
CA HIS A 498 -7.72 -4.33 25.51
C HIS A 498 -7.58 -3.99 24.01
N ILE A 499 -8.69 -4.11 23.26
CA ILE A 499 -8.81 -3.64 21.88
C ILE A 499 -9.73 -2.43 21.86
N TYR A 500 -9.24 -1.33 21.30
CA TYR A 500 -10.06 -0.18 20.97
C TYR A 500 -10.45 -0.23 19.49
N LEU A 501 -11.72 -0.54 19.22
CA LEU A 501 -12.26 -0.56 17.86
C LEU A 501 -12.70 0.86 17.49
N PHE A 502 -12.00 1.53 16.58
CA PHE A 502 -12.46 2.77 15.99
C PHE A 502 -13.17 2.47 14.68
N LEU A 503 -14.50 2.59 14.68
CA LEU A 503 -15.30 2.57 13.47
C LEU A 503 -15.37 3.98 12.91
N SER A 504 -14.61 4.27 11.86
CA SER A 504 -14.69 5.52 11.13
C SER A 504 -15.73 5.40 10.01
N LYS A 505 -16.67 6.33 9.93
CA LYS A 505 -17.70 6.38 8.90
C LYS A 505 -17.63 7.67 8.11
N VAL A 506 -17.60 7.55 6.79
CA VAL A 506 -17.84 8.69 5.91
C VAL A 506 -19.34 8.84 5.71
N TYR A 507 -19.89 9.98 6.12
CA TYR A 507 -21.28 10.28 5.94
C TYR A 507 -21.53 10.93 4.58
N HIS A 508 -22.35 10.28 3.77
CA HIS A 508 -23.14 10.95 2.76
C HIS A 508 -24.57 11.05 3.29
N SER A 509 -24.90 12.10 3.96
CA SER A 509 -26.29 12.51 4.10
C SER A 509 -26.39 13.97 4.47
N PHE A 510 -26.49 14.77 3.44
CA PHE A 510 -27.23 16.01 3.46
C PHE A 510 -28.16 16.01 2.25
N ILE A 511 -29.36 15.59 2.46
CA ILE A 511 -30.53 16.05 1.72
C ILE A 511 -31.64 16.18 2.74
#